data_48ba8725ea08b20abf32003a6492ef95
#
_entry.id   48ba8725ea08b20abf32003a6492ef95
#
_cell.length_a   1.000
_cell.length_b   1.000
_cell.length_c   1.000
_cell.angle_alpha   90.00
_cell.angle_beta   90.00
_cell.angle_gamma   90.00
#
_symmetry.space_group_name_H-M   'P 1'
#
loop_
_entity.id
_entity.type
_entity.pdbx_description
1 polymer ?
#
loop_
_entity_poly.entity_id
_entity_poly.type
_entity_poly.pdbx_seq_one_letter_code
_entity_poly.pdbx_strand_id
1 'polypeptide(L)'
;MYPLLWMLIANEGFKDYQKHKEEYIRRTNKFLKFYTHWFDERGAQVPFGRSLSYRFAASSLFPIAVMAGCDIEPELAGRVLSKNIEYFKENCKLEESGILPEGYMYKAYGVTEGYTSDGGAYWCCKSFLSLLMDKEHPFWQTEKAKLPSEKGNYTVRPEHDKINLVFTGNDGIVTMYNNTTQYYQNHMHTHRFGDMRSWYGKFAYNSASGFGCSVPDVVSLDSMIGLITPDEAMTSHRLGFDDLGYEGEFLHSQHIPFSNDRETKIETWILPMGASHVRIHKVKLNQSYSVSEGGFGIGRWDDYLPVSITDNSVTAENRELYSRVSTVSNAESRIIIYMHRLRHIRHTGQRSRLRRENIFLHRYSPWIG
;
A
#
# COMPACT_ATOMS: atom_id res chain seq x y z
N MET A 1 -14.53 6.36 10.46
CA MET A 1 -14.75 7.81 10.49
C MET A 1 -16.23 8.19 10.48
N TYR A 2 -17.03 7.95 9.42
CA TYR A 2 -18.43 8.41 9.36
C TYR A 2 -19.34 7.93 10.50
N PRO A 3 -19.26 6.67 11.00
CA PRO A 3 -20.01 6.27 12.17
C PRO A 3 -19.68 7.11 13.42
N LEU A 4 -18.41 7.49 13.60
CA LEU A 4 -18.02 8.37 14.70
C LEU A 4 -18.55 9.79 14.52
N LEU A 5 -18.53 10.34 13.30
CA LEU A 5 -19.16 11.65 13.01
C LEU A 5 -20.65 11.63 13.28
N TRP A 6 -21.34 10.54 12.90
CA TRP A 6 -22.74 10.35 13.23
C TRP A 6 -22.99 10.42 14.75
N MET A 7 -22.13 9.76 15.55
CA MET A 7 -22.23 9.80 17.01
C MET A 7 -22.06 11.22 17.59
N LEU A 8 -21.20 12.02 16.98
CA LEU A 8 -20.98 13.41 17.43
C LEU A 8 -22.14 14.35 17.11
N ILE A 9 -22.95 14.01 16.09
CA ILE A 9 -24.09 14.81 15.63
C ILE A 9 -25.40 14.27 16.17
N ALA A 10 -25.55 12.96 16.26
CA ALA A 10 -26.75 12.31 16.77
C ALA A 10 -26.90 12.51 18.29
N ASN A 11 -28.11 12.40 18.76
CA ASN A 11 -28.42 12.48 20.19
C ASN A 11 -29.09 11.19 20.68
N GLU A 12 -29.29 11.10 21.97
CA GLU A 12 -29.87 9.92 22.63
C GLU A 12 -31.31 9.59 22.21
N GLY A 13 -31.99 10.50 21.51
CA GLY A 13 -33.33 10.26 20.95
C GLY A 13 -33.34 9.31 19.74
N PHE A 14 -32.17 9.00 19.15
CA PHE A 14 -32.09 7.98 18.11
C PHE A 14 -32.24 6.58 18.69
N LYS A 15 -33.09 5.76 18.05
CA LYS A 15 -33.28 4.37 18.45
C LYS A 15 -31.94 3.62 18.47
N ASP A 16 -31.69 2.88 19.54
CA ASP A 16 -30.49 2.07 19.75
C ASP A 16 -29.15 2.88 19.73
N TYR A 17 -29.21 4.22 19.98
CA TYR A 17 -28.02 5.09 19.95
C TYR A 17 -26.86 4.55 20.79
N GLN A 18 -27.12 4.19 22.05
CA GLN A 18 -26.06 3.71 22.96
C GLN A 18 -25.39 2.43 22.46
N LYS A 19 -26.20 1.48 21.95
CA LYS A 19 -25.71 0.23 21.36
C LYS A 19 -24.79 0.50 20.14
N HIS A 20 -25.18 1.42 19.25
CA HIS A 20 -24.37 1.80 18.10
C HIS A 20 -23.11 2.52 18.53
N LYS A 21 -23.19 3.42 19.49
CA LYS A 21 -22.05 4.15 20.05
C LYS A 21 -20.98 3.20 20.58
N GLU A 22 -21.35 2.28 21.45
CA GLU A 22 -20.44 1.27 22.03
C GLU A 22 -19.78 0.42 20.95
N GLU A 23 -20.56 -0.04 19.98
CA GLU A 23 -20.03 -0.89 18.90
C GLU A 23 -19.07 -0.11 17.97
N TYR A 24 -19.37 1.13 17.64
CA TYR A 24 -18.50 1.97 16.80
C TYR A 24 -17.20 2.30 17.50
N ILE A 25 -17.22 2.65 18.77
CA ILE A 25 -16.02 2.89 19.59
C ILE A 25 -15.20 1.59 19.66
N ARG A 26 -15.82 0.46 20.00
CA ARG A 26 -15.15 -0.83 20.11
C ARG A 26 -14.44 -1.22 18.81
N ARG A 27 -15.11 -1.09 17.65
CA ARG A 27 -14.50 -1.39 16.34
C ARG A 27 -13.37 -0.42 16.01
N THR A 28 -13.56 0.86 16.30
CA THR A 28 -12.55 1.89 16.05
C THR A 28 -11.31 1.63 16.89
N ASN A 29 -11.45 1.34 18.19
CA ASN A 29 -10.33 1.02 19.05
C ASN A 29 -9.52 -0.19 18.55
N LYS A 30 -10.20 -1.26 18.10
CA LYS A 30 -9.50 -2.38 17.47
C LYS A 30 -8.74 -1.97 16.20
N PHE A 31 -9.33 -1.14 15.37
CA PHE A 31 -8.71 -0.68 14.14
C PHE A 31 -7.51 0.25 14.40
N LEU A 32 -7.61 1.17 15.34
CA LEU A 32 -6.56 2.14 15.67
C LEU A 32 -5.27 1.46 16.16
N LYS A 33 -5.36 0.31 16.84
CA LYS A 33 -4.19 -0.44 17.34
C LYS A 33 -3.17 -0.75 16.25
N PHE A 34 -3.63 -1.08 15.03
CA PHE A 34 -2.72 -1.34 13.90
C PHE A 34 -2.67 -0.20 12.88
N TYR A 35 -3.70 0.66 12.81
CA TYR A 35 -3.75 1.72 11.81
C TYR A 35 -2.69 2.81 12.04
N THR A 36 -2.23 3.01 13.27
CA THR A 36 -1.08 3.87 13.57
C THR A 36 0.22 3.40 12.89
N HIS A 37 0.37 2.09 12.67
CA HIS A 37 1.50 1.47 11.98
C HIS A 37 1.44 1.62 10.43
N TRP A 38 0.42 2.27 9.91
CA TRP A 38 0.27 2.53 8.48
C TRP A 38 1.11 3.71 7.99
N PHE A 39 1.61 4.54 8.92
CA PHE A 39 2.30 5.79 8.66
C PHE A 39 3.80 5.67 8.95
N ASP A 40 4.62 6.10 7.99
CA ASP A 40 6.07 6.13 8.14
C ASP A 40 6.55 7.37 8.92
N GLU A 41 7.86 7.44 9.22
CA GLU A 41 8.44 8.54 9.99
C GLU A 41 8.26 9.92 9.35
N ARG A 42 8.02 9.98 8.03
CA ARG A 42 7.77 11.22 7.28
C ARG A 42 6.28 11.60 7.30
N GLY A 43 5.40 10.72 7.75
CA GLY A 43 3.95 10.86 7.69
C GLY A 43 3.32 10.32 6.41
N ALA A 44 4.07 9.67 5.53
CA ALA A 44 3.50 8.98 4.39
C ALA A 44 2.71 7.76 4.85
N GLN A 45 1.46 7.62 4.39
CA GLN A 45 0.73 6.37 4.58
C GLN A 45 1.14 5.35 3.52
N VAL A 46 1.01 4.06 3.86
CA VAL A 46 1.09 2.99 2.86
C VAL A 46 -0.01 3.19 1.81
N PRO A 47 0.32 3.29 0.53
CA PRO A 47 -0.63 3.56 -0.54
C PRO A 47 -1.41 2.28 -0.92
N PHE A 48 -2.38 1.90 -0.11
CA PHE A 48 -3.19 0.70 -0.29
C PHE A 48 -4.66 1.05 -0.56
N GLY A 49 -5.23 0.35 -1.51
CA GLY A 49 -6.63 0.48 -1.87
C GLY A 49 -6.88 1.63 -2.85
N ARG A 50 -8.14 1.88 -3.10
CA ARG A 50 -8.63 2.97 -3.95
C ARG A 50 -8.63 4.31 -3.21
N SER A 51 -8.95 5.38 -3.92
CA SER A 51 -9.08 6.75 -3.37
C SER A 51 -7.77 7.35 -2.89
N LEU A 52 -6.65 6.95 -3.50
CA LEU A 52 -5.33 7.48 -3.20
C LEU A 52 -5.23 8.99 -3.44
N SER A 53 -6.04 9.53 -4.37
CA SER A 53 -6.14 10.97 -4.64
C SER A 53 -6.65 11.79 -3.46
N TYR A 54 -7.27 11.14 -2.46
CA TYR A 54 -7.74 11.82 -1.24
C TYR A 54 -6.62 12.04 -0.19
N ARG A 55 -5.41 11.57 -0.45
CA ARG A 55 -4.16 11.89 0.26
C ARG A 55 -4.32 11.82 1.78
N PHE A 56 -4.10 12.97 2.47
CA PHE A 56 -4.16 13.05 3.92
C PHE A 56 -5.57 12.91 4.53
N ALA A 57 -6.63 12.69 3.71
CA ALA A 57 -7.90 12.20 4.25
C ALA A 57 -7.73 10.89 5.05
N ALA A 58 -6.67 10.12 4.79
CA ALA A 58 -6.33 8.92 5.55
C ALA A 58 -6.15 9.19 7.04
N SER A 59 -5.56 10.34 7.40
CA SER A 59 -5.34 10.73 8.80
C SER A 59 -6.58 11.33 9.48
N SER A 60 -7.68 11.60 8.76
CA SER A 60 -8.88 12.23 9.32
C SER A 60 -9.61 11.41 10.39
N LEU A 61 -9.38 10.10 10.43
CA LEU A 61 -9.94 9.24 11.47
C LEU A 61 -9.43 9.62 12.87
N PHE A 62 -8.16 9.99 12.99
CA PHE A 62 -7.49 10.18 14.28
C PHE A 62 -8.11 11.31 15.12
N PRO A 63 -8.24 12.55 14.61
CA PRO A 63 -8.88 13.62 15.40
C PRO A 63 -10.35 13.31 15.71
N ILE A 64 -11.08 12.66 14.80
CA ILE A 64 -12.47 12.29 15.03
C ILE A 64 -12.58 11.19 16.09
N ALA A 65 -11.63 10.26 16.15
CA ALA A 65 -11.58 9.24 17.17
C ALA A 65 -11.32 9.85 18.58
N VAL A 66 -10.45 10.85 18.67
CA VAL A 66 -10.24 11.62 19.92
C VAL A 66 -11.53 12.30 20.34
N MET A 67 -12.20 13.04 19.45
CA MET A 67 -13.47 13.70 19.75
C MET A 67 -14.58 12.72 20.16
N ALA A 68 -14.58 11.52 19.61
CA ALA A 68 -15.56 10.49 19.92
C ALA A 68 -15.24 9.69 21.20
N GLY A 69 -14.13 9.97 21.88
CA GLY A 69 -13.69 9.27 23.08
C GLY A 69 -13.18 7.85 22.84
N CYS A 70 -12.59 7.61 21.67
CA CYS A 70 -11.91 6.35 21.39
C CYS A 70 -10.57 6.27 22.13
N ASP A 71 -10.08 5.04 22.31
CA ASP A 71 -8.83 4.71 22.99
C ASP A 71 -7.62 5.03 22.10
N ILE A 72 -7.28 6.30 22.02
CA ILE A 72 -6.09 6.83 21.36
C ILE A 72 -5.60 8.09 22.05
N GLU A 73 -4.29 8.12 22.31
CA GLU A 73 -3.65 9.29 22.91
C GLU A 73 -3.77 10.50 21.97
N PRO A 74 -4.28 11.66 22.45
CA PRO A 74 -4.40 12.88 21.65
C PRO A 74 -3.09 13.31 21.00
N GLU A 75 -1.95 13.10 21.67
CA GLU A 75 -0.60 13.40 21.20
C GLU A 75 -0.23 12.57 19.97
N LEU A 76 -0.54 11.28 20.00
CA LEU A 76 -0.28 10.38 18.87
C LEU A 76 -1.21 10.70 17.70
N ALA A 77 -2.49 10.93 17.98
CA ALA A 77 -3.46 11.33 16.96
C ALA A 77 -3.05 12.64 16.27
N GLY A 78 -2.61 13.62 17.05
CA GLY A 78 -2.07 14.89 16.54
C GLY A 78 -0.79 14.72 15.73
N ARG A 79 0.09 13.77 16.13
CA ARG A 79 1.33 13.47 15.39
C ARG A 79 1.03 12.88 14.03
N VAL A 80 0.13 11.87 13.95
CA VAL A 80 -0.28 11.26 12.68
C VAL A 80 -0.86 12.32 11.76
N LEU A 81 -1.79 13.13 12.25
CA LEU A 81 -2.45 14.16 11.45
C LEU A 81 -1.45 15.18 10.89
N SER A 82 -0.64 15.79 11.75
CA SER A 82 0.29 16.86 11.34
C SER A 82 1.34 16.34 10.37
N LYS A 83 1.96 15.20 10.67
CA LYS A 83 2.97 14.58 9.79
C LYS A 83 2.39 14.20 8.43
N ASN A 84 1.17 13.68 8.39
CA ASN A 84 0.55 13.29 7.13
C ASN A 84 0.19 14.51 6.26
N ILE A 85 -0.31 15.60 6.85
CA ILE A 85 -0.54 16.86 6.13
C ILE A 85 0.79 17.46 5.65
N GLU A 86 1.81 17.53 6.52
CA GLU A 86 3.15 18.03 6.17
C GLU A 86 3.76 17.26 5.01
N TYR A 87 3.67 15.91 5.05
CA TYR A 87 4.18 15.06 3.98
C TYR A 87 3.58 15.42 2.61
N PHE A 88 2.27 15.59 2.50
CA PHE A 88 1.65 15.96 1.24
C PHE A 88 1.90 17.42 0.86
N LYS A 89 1.97 18.34 1.83
CA LYS A 89 2.34 19.73 1.59
C LYS A 89 3.74 19.86 0.97
N GLU A 90 4.68 19.05 1.41
CA GLU A 90 6.06 19.09 0.93
C GLU A 90 6.26 18.34 -0.39
N ASN A 91 5.52 17.26 -0.61
CA ASN A 91 5.77 16.32 -1.71
C ASN A 91 4.72 16.37 -2.82
N CYS A 92 3.51 16.87 -2.57
CA CYS A 92 2.47 16.96 -3.58
C CYS A 92 2.76 18.12 -4.55
N LYS A 93 2.69 17.82 -5.83
CA LYS A 93 2.90 18.81 -6.88
C LYS A 93 1.53 19.37 -7.30
N LEU A 94 1.30 20.65 -7.03
CA LEU A 94 0.11 21.35 -7.51
C LEU A 94 0.16 21.52 -9.03
N GLU A 95 -1.02 21.71 -9.65
CA GLU A 95 -1.12 22.21 -11.02
C GLU A 95 -0.65 23.68 -11.10
N GLU A 96 -0.40 24.17 -12.30
CA GLU A 96 0.01 25.57 -12.50
C GLU A 96 -1.00 26.58 -11.94
N SER A 97 -2.28 26.21 -11.93
CA SER A 97 -3.38 26.98 -11.32
C SER A 97 -3.37 27.01 -9.79
N GLY A 98 -2.46 26.27 -9.13
CA GLY A 98 -2.43 26.09 -7.66
C GLY A 98 -3.43 25.05 -7.14
N ILE A 99 -4.14 24.34 -8.02
CA ILE A 99 -5.15 23.34 -7.66
C ILE A 99 -4.47 21.99 -7.37
N LEU A 100 -5.04 21.26 -6.40
CA LEU A 100 -4.65 19.86 -6.13
C LEU A 100 -5.04 18.98 -7.32
N PRO A 101 -4.07 18.31 -7.98
CA PRO A 101 -4.37 17.44 -9.12
C PRO A 101 -5.05 16.15 -8.71
N GLU A 102 -5.76 15.52 -9.62
CA GLU A 102 -6.14 14.12 -9.52
C GLU A 102 -4.89 13.23 -9.54
N GLY A 103 -4.75 12.37 -8.54
CA GLY A 103 -3.58 11.51 -8.36
C GLY A 103 -3.05 11.53 -6.94
N TYR A 104 -1.96 10.83 -6.68
CA TYR A 104 -1.40 10.71 -5.33
C TYR A 104 -0.42 11.85 -5.00
N MET A 105 0.69 11.97 -5.74
CA MET A 105 1.68 13.05 -5.55
C MET A 105 1.63 14.11 -6.66
N TYR A 106 1.18 13.72 -7.81
CA TYR A 106 1.06 14.53 -9.01
C TYR A 106 -0.13 14.02 -9.83
N LYS A 107 -0.46 14.68 -10.92
CA LYS A 107 -1.54 14.25 -11.82
C LYS A 107 -1.25 12.87 -12.39
N ALA A 108 -2.06 11.88 -11.99
CA ALA A 108 -1.85 10.48 -12.35
C ALA A 108 -3.19 9.72 -12.38
N TYR A 109 -3.77 9.61 -13.56
CA TYR A 109 -5.07 8.94 -13.73
C TYR A 109 -5.04 7.43 -13.43
N GLY A 110 -3.87 6.78 -13.51
CA GLY A 110 -3.73 5.35 -13.17
C GLY A 110 -4.05 4.99 -11.72
N VAL A 111 -3.99 5.97 -10.80
CA VAL A 111 -4.36 5.79 -9.38
C VAL A 111 -5.71 6.38 -9.03
N THR A 112 -6.50 6.79 -10.03
CA THR A 112 -7.75 7.51 -9.87
C THR A 112 -8.91 6.67 -10.38
N GLU A 113 -10.00 6.62 -9.65
CA GLU A 113 -11.21 5.92 -10.06
C GLU A 113 -11.99 6.72 -11.10
N GLY A 114 -12.73 6.02 -11.98
CA GLY A 114 -13.52 6.63 -13.04
C GLY A 114 -14.67 7.56 -12.59
N TYR A 115 -14.97 7.57 -11.29
CA TYR A 115 -15.96 8.48 -10.69
C TYR A 115 -15.30 9.72 -10.06
N THR A 116 -14.00 9.77 -9.96
CA THR A 116 -13.28 10.93 -9.42
C THR A 116 -13.34 12.08 -10.41
N SER A 117 -13.53 13.27 -9.92
CA SER A 117 -13.54 14.53 -10.67
C SER A 117 -12.46 15.46 -10.15
N ASP A 118 -12.19 16.56 -10.85
CA ASP A 118 -11.16 17.55 -10.49
C ASP A 118 -11.28 18.04 -9.05
N GLY A 119 -12.49 18.13 -8.49
CA GLY A 119 -12.73 18.45 -7.09
C GLY A 119 -12.52 17.29 -6.11
N GLY A 120 -12.35 16.06 -6.59
CA GLY A 120 -12.25 14.85 -5.76
C GLY A 120 -11.03 14.86 -4.82
N ALA A 121 -9.93 15.49 -5.24
CA ALA A 121 -8.74 15.63 -4.42
C ALA A 121 -8.99 16.36 -3.08
N TYR A 122 -9.95 17.28 -3.04
CA TYR A 122 -10.30 18.06 -1.85
C TYR A 122 -11.06 17.29 -0.77
N TRP A 123 -11.38 16.02 -0.99
CA TRP A 123 -11.78 15.13 0.11
C TRP A 123 -10.71 15.02 1.21
N CYS A 124 -9.47 15.40 0.93
CA CYS A 124 -8.41 15.53 1.94
C CYS A 124 -8.76 16.53 3.05
N CYS A 125 -9.60 17.54 2.77
CA CYS A 125 -10.04 18.53 3.75
C CYS A 125 -10.83 17.95 4.93
N LYS A 126 -11.25 16.67 4.87
CA LYS A 126 -11.80 15.95 6.04
C LYS A 126 -10.86 15.97 7.24
N SER A 127 -9.57 16.04 7.02
CA SER A 127 -8.58 16.12 8.11
C SER A 127 -8.69 17.41 8.91
N PHE A 128 -9.27 18.47 8.32
CA PHE A 128 -9.52 19.75 9.01
C PHE A 128 -10.75 19.71 9.92
N LEU A 129 -11.50 18.59 10.00
CA LEU A 129 -12.49 18.40 11.04
C LEU A 129 -11.88 18.43 12.46
N SER A 130 -10.57 18.26 12.56
CA SER A 130 -9.82 18.51 13.80
C SER A 130 -10.06 19.93 14.37
N LEU A 131 -10.31 20.93 13.52
CA LEU A 131 -10.57 22.31 13.93
C LEU A 131 -11.89 22.50 14.69
N LEU A 132 -12.74 21.46 14.75
CA LEU A 132 -13.93 21.45 15.62
C LEU A 132 -13.61 21.22 17.09
N MET A 133 -12.39 20.76 17.41
CA MET A 133 -11.94 20.64 18.80
C MET A 133 -11.64 22.00 19.38
N ASP A 134 -11.96 22.17 20.68
CA ASP A 134 -11.59 23.36 21.43
C ASP A 134 -10.08 23.60 21.34
N LYS A 135 -9.67 24.84 21.20
CA LYS A 135 -8.26 25.25 21.12
C LYS A 135 -7.44 24.84 22.35
N GLU A 136 -8.10 24.72 23.51
CA GLU A 136 -7.48 24.28 24.79
C GLU A 136 -7.45 22.75 24.92
N HIS A 137 -7.98 21.99 23.93
CA HIS A 137 -7.96 20.53 23.97
C HIS A 137 -6.53 19.99 23.94
N PRO A 138 -6.18 18.95 24.73
CA PRO A 138 -4.83 18.35 24.77
C PRO A 138 -4.26 17.99 23.40
N PHE A 139 -5.12 17.67 22.45
CA PHE A 139 -4.72 17.43 21.05
C PHE A 139 -3.87 18.56 20.46
N TRP A 140 -4.12 19.83 20.88
CA TRP A 140 -3.39 21.00 20.39
C TRP A 140 -2.24 21.41 21.32
N GLN A 141 -2.41 21.20 22.63
CA GLN A 141 -1.58 21.80 23.68
C GLN A 141 -0.39 20.93 24.07
N THR A 142 -0.47 19.62 23.89
CA THR A 142 0.57 18.69 24.31
C THR A 142 1.66 18.48 23.27
N GLU A 143 2.86 18.09 23.70
CA GLU A 143 3.93 17.66 22.83
C GLU A 143 3.50 16.40 22.04
N LYS A 144 3.77 16.37 20.76
CA LYS A 144 3.35 15.27 19.90
C LYS A 144 4.17 14.00 20.17
N ALA A 145 3.49 12.91 20.45
CA ALA A 145 4.12 11.60 20.60
C ALA A 145 4.77 11.13 19.29
N LYS A 146 5.78 10.28 19.40
CA LYS A 146 6.42 9.67 18.23
C LYS A 146 5.51 8.64 17.58
N LEU A 147 5.52 8.58 16.22
CA LEU A 147 4.90 7.49 15.47
C LEU A 147 5.59 6.15 15.80
N PRO A 148 4.91 5.00 15.63
CA PRO A 148 5.57 3.70 15.76
C PRO A 148 6.84 3.58 14.91
N SER A 149 6.84 4.09 13.69
CA SER A 149 7.97 4.12 12.75
C SER A 149 9.15 5.01 13.20
N GLU A 150 8.89 5.99 14.07
CA GLU A 150 9.93 6.85 14.67
C GLU A 150 10.55 6.23 15.95
N LYS A 151 9.93 5.17 16.50
CA LYS A 151 10.41 4.52 17.73
C LYS A 151 11.42 3.39 17.46
N GLY A 152 11.51 2.92 16.22
CA GLY A 152 12.42 1.85 15.81
C GLY A 152 11.76 0.82 14.90
N ASN A 153 12.48 -0.27 14.67
CA ASN A 153 12.01 -1.35 13.82
C ASN A 153 10.96 -2.22 14.53
N TYR A 154 9.96 -2.68 13.77
CA TYR A 154 8.89 -3.51 14.30
C TYR A 154 8.32 -4.47 13.24
N THR A 155 7.64 -5.50 13.73
CA THR A 155 6.71 -6.33 12.94
C THR A 155 5.41 -6.47 13.73
N VAL A 156 4.29 -6.10 13.11
CA VAL A 156 2.97 -6.10 13.75
C VAL A 156 1.97 -6.84 12.88
N ARG A 157 1.18 -7.68 13.53
CA ARG A 157 0.03 -8.37 12.94
C ARG A 157 -1.25 -7.86 13.60
N PRO A 158 -2.29 -7.46 12.85
CA PRO A 158 -3.58 -7.13 13.44
C PRO A 158 -4.16 -8.33 14.18
N GLU A 159 -4.65 -8.12 15.39
CA GLU A 159 -5.34 -9.13 16.19
C GLU A 159 -6.77 -9.32 15.68
N HIS A 160 -6.93 -9.94 14.51
CA HIS A 160 -8.24 -10.18 13.93
C HIS A 160 -8.21 -11.38 12.98
N ASP A 161 -9.07 -12.38 13.23
CA ASP A 161 -9.11 -13.66 12.52
C ASP A 161 -9.34 -13.58 11.00
N LYS A 162 -9.81 -12.42 10.51
CA LYS A 162 -10.11 -12.18 9.09
C LYS A 162 -9.24 -11.10 8.45
N ILE A 163 -8.20 -10.65 9.14
CA ILE A 163 -7.28 -9.64 8.63
C ILE A 163 -5.86 -10.22 8.64
N ASN A 164 -5.47 -10.80 7.52
CA ASN A 164 -4.14 -11.36 7.32
C ASN A 164 -3.23 -10.35 6.63
N LEU A 165 -2.90 -9.30 7.38
CA LEU A 165 -1.92 -8.28 7.04
C LEU A 165 -0.74 -8.39 7.98
N VAL A 166 0.45 -8.05 7.50
CA VAL A 166 1.63 -7.82 8.34
C VAL A 166 2.18 -6.44 8.01
N PHE A 167 2.53 -5.69 9.04
CA PHE A 167 3.23 -4.41 8.91
C PHE A 167 4.64 -4.56 9.45
N THR A 168 5.62 -4.14 8.68
CA THR A 168 6.99 -3.97 9.16
C THR A 168 7.39 -2.51 9.07
N GLY A 169 7.92 -1.97 10.17
CA GLY A 169 8.67 -0.73 10.17
C GLY A 169 10.16 -1.04 10.12
N ASN A 170 10.88 -0.44 9.19
CA ASN A 170 12.33 -0.61 9.11
C ASN A 170 12.97 0.68 8.60
N ASP A 171 13.91 1.22 9.38
CA ASP A 171 14.58 2.49 9.09
C ASP A 171 13.60 3.63 8.78
N GLY A 172 12.50 3.70 9.54
CA GLY A 172 11.45 4.71 9.39
C GLY A 172 10.43 4.45 8.27
N ILE A 173 10.67 3.50 7.37
CA ILE A 173 9.79 3.12 6.26
C ILE A 173 8.84 2.01 6.70
N VAL A 174 7.60 2.05 6.22
CA VAL A 174 6.58 1.04 6.49
C VAL A 174 6.28 0.21 5.25
N THR A 175 6.29 -1.11 5.42
CA THR A 175 5.80 -2.06 4.43
C THR A 175 4.61 -2.82 4.98
N MET A 176 3.53 -2.87 4.22
CA MET A 176 2.35 -3.68 4.49
C MET A 176 2.34 -4.88 3.55
N TYR A 177 2.35 -6.08 4.09
CA TYR A 177 2.16 -7.33 3.35
C TYR A 177 0.70 -7.70 3.35
N ASN A 178 0.17 -8.02 2.18
CA ASN A 178 -1.26 -8.13 1.94
C ASN A 178 -1.69 -9.55 1.57
N ASN A 179 -2.48 -10.14 2.46
CA ASN A 179 -3.11 -11.43 2.22
C ASN A 179 -4.60 -11.44 2.59
N THR A 180 -5.22 -10.25 2.75
CA THR A 180 -6.59 -10.15 3.28
C THR A 180 -7.61 -9.68 2.26
N THR A 181 -7.17 -9.13 1.13
CA THR A 181 -8.12 -8.51 0.20
C THR A 181 -8.61 -9.53 -0.80
N GLN A 182 -9.80 -10.05 -0.55
CA GLN A 182 -10.57 -10.79 -1.54
C GLN A 182 -11.37 -9.78 -2.37
N TYR A 183 -10.90 -9.43 -3.55
CA TYR A 183 -11.73 -8.71 -4.49
C TYR A 183 -12.37 -9.70 -5.46
N TYR A 184 -13.71 -9.60 -5.60
CA TYR A 184 -14.50 -10.54 -6.39
C TYR A 184 -13.91 -10.77 -7.78
N GLN A 185 -13.61 -12.02 -8.12
CA GLN A 185 -13.13 -12.46 -9.43
C GLN A 185 -14.05 -12.03 -10.60
N ASN A 186 -15.29 -11.65 -10.31
CA ASN A 186 -16.32 -11.33 -11.30
C ASN A 186 -16.36 -9.86 -11.75
N HIS A 187 -15.59 -8.97 -11.13
CA HIS A 187 -15.52 -7.57 -11.51
C HIS A 187 -14.17 -7.22 -12.15
N MET A 188 -13.84 -7.90 -13.26
CA MET A 188 -12.69 -7.58 -14.12
C MET A 188 -12.92 -6.28 -14.94
N HIS A 189 -13.67 -5.34 -14.40
CA HIS A 189 -13.77 -4.04 -15.02
C HIS A 189 -12.54 -3.23 -14.60
N THR A 190 -11.57 -3.16 -15.49
CA THR A 190 -10.67 -2.01 -15.50
C THR A 190 -11.57 -0.79 -15.53
N HIS A 191 -11.65 -0.07 -14.42
CA HIS A 191 -12.27 1.24 -14.46
C HIS A 191 -11.57 2.03 -15.57
N ARG A 192 -12.32 2.81 -16.30
CA ARG A 192 -11.82 3.63 -17.43
C ARG A 192 -10.54 4.40 -17.06
N PHE A 193 -10.35 4.65 -15.77
CA PHE A 193 -9.19 5.26 -15.15
C PHE A 193 -8.95 4.52 -13.82
N GLY A 194 -7.85 3.79 -13.71
CA GLY A 194 -7.44 3.12 -12.49
C GLY A 194 -7.37 1.59 -12.59
N ASP A 195 -6.45 1.04 -11.85
CA ASP A 195 -6.12 -0.38 -11.89
C ASP A 195 -6.36 -1.03 -10.53
N MET A 196 -7.50 -1.71 -10.39
CA MET A 196 -7.89 -2.42 -9.17
C MET A 196 -6.85 -3.46 -8.73
N ARG A 197 -6.12 -4.04 -9.68
CA ARG A 197 -5.06 -5.01 -9.42
C ARG A 197 -3.92 -4.37 -8.65
N SER A 198 -3.51 -3.18 -9.07
CA SER A 198 -2.51 -2.40 -8.36
C SER A 198 -2.99 -1.90 -7.00
N TRP A 199 -4.29 -1.59 -6.85
CA TRP A 199 -4.84 -1.11 -5.57
C TRP A 199 -4.94 -2.18 -4.50
N TYR A 200 -5.25 -3.44 -4.88
CA TYR A 200 -5.58 -4.50 -3.94
C TYR A 200 -4.80 -5.81 -4.14
N GLY A 201 -4.23 -6.04 -5.32
CA GLY A 201 -3.65 -7.32 -5.71
C GLY A 201 -2.17 -7.50 -5.39
N LYS A 202 -1.42 -6.44 -5.03
CA LYS A 202 0.00 -6.56 -4.71
C LYS A 202 0.24 -7.40 -3.46
N PHE A 203 1.32 -8.14 -3.44
CA PHE A 203 1.76 -8.88 -2.25
C PHE A 203 2.25 -7.96 -1.13
N ALA A 204 2.81 -6.82 -1.49
CA ALA A 204 3.26 -5.83 -0.53
C ALA A 204 3.11 -4.41 -1.07
N TYR A 205 2.87 -3.48 -0.16
CA TYR A 205 2.79 -2.04 -0.39
C TYR A 205 3.77 -1.33 0.53
N ASN A 206 4.46 -0.33 0.04
CA ASN A 206 5.48 0.37 0.79
C ASN A 206 5.25 1.88 0.78
N SER A 207 5.50 2.55 1.92
CA SER A 207 5.25 3.99 2.06
C SER A 207 6.23 4.87 1.27
N ALA A 208 7.39 4.34 0.88
CA ALA A 208 8.45 5.10 0.21
C ALA A 208 8.58 4.76 -1.29
N SER A 209 8.15 3.56 -1.71
CA SER A 209 8.27 3.12 -3.10
C SER A 209 7.32 3.87 -4.03
N GLY A 210 7.61 3.84 -5.34
CA GLY A 210 6.64 4.22 -6.36
C GLY A 210 5.42 3.31 -6.34
N PHE A 211 4.27 3.81 -6.79
CA PHE A 211 3.05 3.03 -6.93
C PHE A 211 2.80 2.70 -8.41
N GLY A 212 3.07 1.45 -8.78
CA GLY A 212 2.86 0.98 -10.15
C GLY A 212 1.39 0.68 -10.43
N CYS A 213 0.94 1.19 -11.57
CA CYS A 213 -0.36 0.86 -12.14
C CYS A 213 -0.19 0.30 -13.53
N SER A 214 -0.99 -0.72 -13.87
CA SER A 214 -1.13 -1.15 -15.26
C SER A 214 -1.96 -0.12 -16.02
N VAL A 215 -1.58 0.12 -17.25
CA VAL A 215 -2.35 0.90 -18.23
C VAL A 215 -2.73 -0.02 -19.38
N PRO A 216 -3.60 0.40 -20.31
CA PRO A 216 -3.85 -0.39 -21.51
C PRO A 216 -2.51 -0.79 -22.17
N ASP A 217 -2.39 -2.03 -22.55
CA ASP A 217 -1.23 -2.66 -23.22
C ASP A 217 0.07 -2.74 -22.40
N VAL A 218 0.10 -2.24 -21.15
CA VAL A 218 1.28 -2.34 -20.29
C VAL A 218 0.88 -2.85 -18.90
N VAL A 219 1.35 -4.05 -18.58
CA VAL A 219 1.11 -4.67 -17.27
C VAL A 219 2.21 -4.27 -16.29
N SER A 220 1.82 -3.69 -15.17
CA SER A 220 2.72 -3.45 -14.05
C SER A 220 2.67 -4.65 -13.10
N LEU A 221 3.82 -5.28 -12.87
CA LEU A 221 3.99 -6.33 -11.85
C LEU A 221 4.61 -5.77 -10.56
N ASP A 222 4.38 -4.49 -10.25
CA ASP A 222 4.84 -3.89 -9.01
C ASP A 222 4.42 -4.75 -7.79
N SER A 223 5.39 -5.39 -7.17
CA SER A 223 5.20 -6.33 -6.05
C SER A 223 4.21 -7.47 -6.35
N MET A 224 4.26 -8.04 -7.57
CA MET A 224 3.42 -9.15 -8.03
C MET A 224 4.21 -10.15 -8.86
N ILE A 225 3.67 -11.38 -8.94
CA ILE A 225 4.08 -12.39 -9.93
C ILE A 225 3.11 -12.37 -11.11
N GLY A 226 3.62 -12.54 -12.31
CA GLY A 226 2.83 -12.73 -13.54
C GLY A 226 3.29 -13.94 -14.34
N LEU A 227 2.33 -14.63 -14.94
CA LEU A 227 2.57 -15.62 -15.99
C LEU A 227 2.31 -14.97 -17.34
N ILE A 228 3.21 -15.19 -18.28
CA ILE A 228 3.15 -14.64 -19.64
C ILE A 228 2.87 -15.80 -20.59
N THR A 229 1.83 -15.66 -21.43
CA THR A 229 1.45 -16.66 -22.43
C THR A 229 2.55 -16.85 -23.48
N PRO A 230 2.63 -18.04 -24.13
CA PRO A 230 3.67 -18.34 -25.13
C PRO A 230 3.73 -17.36 -26.32
N ASP A 231 2.60 -16.80 -26.69
CA ASP A 231 2.47 -15.75 -27.71
C ASP A 231 2.76 -14.33 -27.22
N GLU A 232 3.12 -14.20 -25.93
CA GLU A 232 3.33 -12.93 -25.23
C GLU A 232 2.13 -11.96 -25.25
N ALA A 233 0.96 -12.43 -25.69
CA ALA A 233 -0.22 -11.58 -25.82
C ALA A 233 -0.88 -11.25 -24.47
N MET A 234 -0.64 -12.06 -23.44
CA MET A 234 -1.25 -11.89 -22.13
C MET A 234 -0.24 -12.03 -20.99
N THR A 235 -0.32 -11.12 -20.04
CA THR A 235 0.37 -11.22 -18.75
C THR A 235 -0.67 -11.29 -17.65
N SER A 236 -0.56 -12.29 -16.78
CA SER A 236 -1.47 -12.46 -15.67
C SER A 236 -1.18 -11.51 -14.51
N HIS A 237 -2.13 -11.41 -13.61
CA HIS A 237 -2.02 -10.61 -12.38
C HIS A 237 -2.59 -11.38 -11.20
N ARG A 238 -2.22 -10.95 -9.99
CA ARG A 238 -2.90 -11.37 -8.77
C ARG A 238 -4.13 -10.50 -8.55
N LEU A 239 -5.28 -10.96 -9.00
CA LEU A 239 -6.57 -10.33 -8.72
C LEU A 239 -7.54 -11.43 -8.28
N GLY A 240 -8.21 -11.23 -7.12
CA GLY A 240 -9.08 -12.25 -6.56
C GLY A 240 -8.25 -13.46 -6.13
N PHE A 241 -7.85 -13.48 -4.89
CA PHE A 241 -7.08 -14.56 -4.31
C PHE A 241 -7.78 -15.12 -3.06
N ASP A 242 -7.52 -16.39 -2.81
CA ASP A 242 -7.94 -17.06 -1.59
C ASP A 242 -6.88 -16.79 -0.51
N ASP A 243 -7.33 -16.20 0.59
CA ASP A 243 -6.55 -16.07 1.80
C ASP A 243 -6.56 -17.41 2.54
N LEU A 244 -5.41 -18.05 2.66
CA LEU A 244 -5.21 -19.31 3.36
C LEU A 244 -4.67 -19.10 4.78
N GLY A 245 -4.54 -17.84 5.22
CA GLY A 245 -4.13 -17.48 6.57
C GLY A 245 -2.62 -17.41 6.75
N TYR A 246 -2.16 -17.94 7.89
CA TYR A 246 -0.75 -18.03 8.22
C TYR A 246 -0.32 -19.49 8.29
N GLU A 247 0.86 -19.79 7.76
CA GLU A 247 1.57 -21.03 7.98
C GLU A 247 2.86 -20.72 8.72
N GLY A 248 2.85 -20.85 10.05
CA GLY A 248 3.91 -20.33 10.92
C GLY A 248 4.01 -18.81 10.82
N GLU A 249 5.14 -18.31 10.36
CA GLU A 249 5.37 -16.87 10.14
C GLU A 249 5.04 -16.40 8.72
N PHE A 250 4.72 -17.33 7.82
CA PHE A 250 4.39 -17.01 6.43
C PHE A 250 2.92 -16.60 6.28
N LEU A 251 2.69 -15.55 5.51
CA LEU A 251 1.38 -15.27 4.93
C LEU A 251 1.17 -16.21 3.76
N HIS A 252 0.05 -16.92 3.72
CA HIS A 252 -0.24 -17.94 2.72
C HIS A 252 -1.48 -17.58 1.92
N SER A 253 -1.39 -17.63 0.59
CA SER A 253 -2.49 -17.33 -0.33
C SER A 253 -2.40 -18.14 -1.62
N GLN A 254 -3.52 -18.25 -2.31
CA GLN A 254 -3.62 -18.87 -3.63
C GLN A 254 -4.40 -17.95 -4.57
N HIS A 255 -4.03 -17.92 -5.84
CA HIS A 255 -4.81 -17.23 -6.86
C HIS A 255 -4.81 -17.98 -8.19
N ILE A 256 -5.81 -17.68 -9.01
CA ILE A 256 -5.94 -18.14 -10.40
C ILE A 256 -5.46 -17.00 -11.30
N PRO A 257 -4.34 -17.17 -12.01
CA PRO A 257 -3.74 -16.09 -12.80
C PRO A 257 -4.58 -15.67 -14.01
N PHE A 258 -5.31 -16.59 -14.63
CA PHE A 258 -6.15 -16.34 -15.80
C PHE A 258 -7.58 -16.80 -15.56
N SER A 259 -8.57 -15.95 -15.80
CA SER A 259 -9.99 -16.28 -15.56
C SER A 259 -10.53 -17.41 -16.44
N ASN A 260 -9.95 -17.60 -17.62
CA ASN A 260 -10.30 -18.64 -18.57
C ASN A 260 -9.51 -19.95 -18.38
N ASP A 261 -8.54 -19.97 -17.46
CA ASP A 261 -7.73 -21.14 -17.12
C ASP A 261 -7.74 -21.37 -15.59
N ARG A 262 -8.71 -22.14 -15.13
CA ARG A 262 -8.87 -22.44 -13.70
C ARG A 262 -7.99 -23.58 -13.19
N GLU A 263 -7.31 -24.30 -14.08
CA GLU A 263 -6.40 -25.38 -13.70
C GLU A 263 -5.02 -24.84 -13.34
N THR A 264 -4.62 -23.74 -13.96
CA THR A 264 -3.40 -23.01 -13.59
C THR A 264 -3.63 -22.25 -12.30
N LYS A 265 -2.78 -22.49 -11.31
CA LYS A 265 -2.86 -21.88 -9.97
C LYS A 265 -1.49 -21.51 -9.47
N ILE A 266 -1.44 -20.40 -8.74
CA ILE A 266 -0.24 -19.96 -8.03
C ILE A 266 -0.56 -19.91 -6.53
N GLU A 267 0.15 -20.70 -5.75
CA GLU A 267 0.14 -20.71 -4.30
C GLU A 267 1.39 -19.96 -3.81
N THR A 268 1.24 -19.03 -2.89
CA THR A 268 2.30 -18.13 -2.48
C THR A 268 2.42 -18.03 -0.98
N TRP A 269 3.65 -18.16 -0.47
CA TRP A 269 4.03 -17.86 0.91
C TRP A 269 4.93 -16.64 0.94
N ILE A 270 4.67 -15.72 1.87
CA ILE A 270 5.45 -14.49 2.07
C ILE A 270 5.98 -14.49 3.49
N LEU A 271 7.30 -14.40 3.64
CA LEU A 271 7.99 -14.23 4.92
C LEU A 271 8.55 -12.79 5.02
N PRO A 272 7.94 -11.90 5.82
CA PRO A 272 8.51 -10.59 6.12
C PRO A 272 9.80 -10.70 6.93
N MET A 273 10.83 -9.92 6.54
CA MET A 273 12.16 -9.93 7.18
C MET A 273 12.73 -8.49 7.26
N GLY A 274 12.03 -7.60 7.99
CA GLY A 274 12.42 -6.20 8.09
C GLY A 274 12.36 -5.46 6.74
N ALA A 275 13.52 -4.99 6.25
CA ALA A 275 13.62 -4.32 4.94
C ALA A 275 13.56 -5.29 3.74
N SER A 276 13.49 -6.59 3.99
CA SER A 276 13.44 -7.63 2.98
C SER A 276 12.25 -8.55 3.21
N HIS A 277 11.90 -9.35 2.22
CA HIS A 277 10.98 -10.47 2.39
C HIS A 277 11.30 -11.56 1.37
N VAL A 278 10.92 -12.77 1.71
CA VAL A 278 11.01 -13.92 0.81
C VAL A 278 9.61 -14.24 0.30
N ARG A 279 9.49 -14.56 -0.98
CA ARG A 279 8.30 -15.14 -1.60
C ARG A 279 8.63 -16.52 -2.12
N ILE A 280 7.79 -17.47 -1.81
CA ILE A 280 7.84 -18.84 -2.31
C ILE A 280 6.57 -19.05 -3.13
N HIS A 281 6.72 -19.38 -4.41
CA HIS A 281 5.61 -19.65 -5.30
C HIS A 281 5.64 -21.11 -5.72
N LYS A 282 4.52 -21.81 -5.52
CA LYS A 282 4.24 -23.12 -6.05
C LYS A 282 3.26 -22.95 -7.19
N VAL A 283 3.69 -23.30 -8.40
CA VAL A 283 2.93 -23.05 -9.62
C VAL A 283 2.42 -24.37 -10.17
N LYS A 284 1.10 -24.51 -10.30
CA LYS A 284 0.46 -25.60 -11.05
C LYS A 284 0.07 -25.05 -12.41
N LEU A 285 0.55 -25.66 -13.47
CA LEU A 285 0.35 -25.22 -14.85
C LEU A 285 -0.40 -26.28 -15.66
N ASN A 286 -1.25 -25.84 -16.58
CA ASN A 286 -1.88 -26.69 -17.61
C ASN A 286 -1.17 -26.58 -18.97
N GLN A 287 -0.32 -25.57 -19.15
CA GLN A 287 0.51 -25.35 -20.33
C GLN A 287 1.80 -24.61 -19.96
N SER A 288 2.67 -24.37 -20.92
CA SER A 288 3.91 -23.61 -20.69
C SER A 288 3.65 -22.11 -20.59
N TYR A 289 4.34 -21.46 -19.66
CA TYR A 289 4.30 -20.01 -19.45
C TYR A 289 5.71 -19.49 -19.12
N SER A 290 5.99 -18.23 -19.47
CA SER A 290 7.09 -17.51 -18.86
C SER A 290 6.65 -16.92 -17.53
N VAL A 291 7.56 -16.84 -16.56
CA VAL A 291 7.30 -16.24 -15.24
C VAL A 291 8.04 -14.92 -15.13
N SER A 292 7.34 -13.91 -14.66
CA SER A 292 7.92 -12.60 -14.31
C SER A 292 7.57 -12.24 -12.88
N GLU A 293 8.59 -11.88 -12.09
CA GLU A 293 8.45 -11.42 -10.70
C GLU A 293 8.87 -9.98 -10.57
N GLY A 294 7.97 -9.14 -10.08
CA GLY A 294 8.20 -7.73 -9.88
C GLY A 294 8.53 -7.36 -8.43
N GLY A 295 9.53 -6.50 -8.26
CA GLY A 295 9.87 -5.85 -7.00
C GLY A 295 9.06 -4.59 -6.76
N PHE A 296 9.48 -3.80 -5.75
CA PHE A 296 8.91 -2.48 -5.51
C PHE A 296 9.34 -1.50 -6.60
N GLY A 297 8.40 -0.67 -7.06
CA GLY A 297 8.66 0.38 -8.02
C GLY A 297 9.59 1.44 -7.46
N ILE A 298 10.58 1.87 -8.24
CA ILE A 298 11.48 2.99 -7.92
C ILE A 298 11.10 4.19 -8.78
N GLY A 299 10.77 5.30 -8.11
CA GLY A 299 10.46 6.55 -8.80
C GLY A 299 11.70 7.13 -9.48
N ARG A 300 11.55 7.53 -10.74
CA ARG A 300 12.58 8.27 -11.49
C ARG A 300 12.45 9.77 -11.22
N TRP A 301 13.50 10.39 -10.69
CA TRP A 301 13.49 11.80 -10.35
C TRP A 301 14.17 12.70 -11.42
N ASP A 302 15.09 12.09 -12.15
CA ASP A 302 15.84 12.64 -13.27
C ASP A 302 16.18 11.48 -14.23
N ASP A 303 17.08 11.67 -15.16
CA ASP A 303 17.53 10.61 -16.07
C ASP A 303 18.43 9.56 -15.38
N TYR A 304 18.71 9.75 -14.08
CA TYR A 304 19.53 8.82 -13.31
C TYR A 304 18.65 7.72 -12.70
N LEU A 305 18.64 6.56 -13.33
CA LEU A 305 18.09 5.33 -12.78
C LEU A 305 19.02 4.16 -13.14
N PRO A 306 20.09 3.95 -12.39
CA PRO A 306 20.93 2.78 -12.60
C PRO A 306 20.13 1.52 -12.35
N VAL A 307 20.14 0.65 -13.36
CA VAL A 307 19.61 -0.70 -13.28
C VAL A 307 20.77 -1.65 -13.50
N SER A 308 20.97 -2.57 -12.57
CA SER A 308 21.94 -3.65 -12.70
C SER A 308 21.24 -4.99 -12.79
N ILE A 309 21.63 -5.80 -13.74
CA ILE A 309 21.11 -7.15 -13.98
C ILE A 309 22.25 -8.14 -13.86
N THR A 310 22.02 -9.18 -13.07
CA THR A 310 22.91 -10.32 -12.95
C THR A 310 22.13 -11.60 -13.28
N ASP A 311 22.80 -12.75 -13.36
CA ASP A 311 22.13 -14.04 -13.65
C ASP A 311 21.01 -14.37 -12.66
N ASN A 312 21.09 -13.86 -11.43
CA ASN A 312 20.13 -14.19 -10.36
C ASN A 312 19.48 -12.98 -9.70
N SER A 313 19.71 -11.75 -10.17
CA SER A 313 19.07 -10.58 -9.58
C SER A 313 18.91 -9.41 -10.54
N VAL A 314 17.90 -8.59 -10.25
CA VAL A 314 17.69 -7.26 -10.84
C VAL A 314 17.64 -6.25 -9.72
N THR A 315 18.38 -5.16 -9.87
CA THR A 315 18.45 -4.06 -8.92
C THR A 315 18.18 -2.76 -9.62
N ALA A 316 17.34 -1.91 -9.04
CA ALA A 316 17.25 -0.49 -9.39
C ALA A 316 17.44 0.37 -8.17
N GLU A 317 18.06 1.51 -8.37
CA GLU A 317 18.22 2.51 -7.33
C GLU A 317 18.01 3.92 -7.89
N ASN A 318 17.57 4.81 -7.05
CA ASN A 318 17.65 6.24 -7.27
C ASN A 318 18.43 6.87 -6.11
N ARG A 319 18.43 8.20 -6.01
CA ARG A 319 19.18 8.90 -4.95
C ARG A 319 18.68 8.60 -3.54
N GLU A 320 17.48 8.06 -3.38
CA GLU A 320 16.84 7.85 -2.07
C GLU A 320 16.55 6.37 -1.77
N LEU A 321 16.30 5.56 -2.79
CA LEU A 321 15.79 4.20 -2.64
C LEU A 321 16.58 3.20 -3.50
N TYR A 322 16.66 2.01 -2.96
CA TYR A 322 17.22 0.84 -3.59
C TYR A 322 16.19 -0.30 -3.53
N SER A 323 15.87 -0.89 -4.67
CA SER A 323 14.98 -2.06 -4.77
C SER A 323 15.69 -3.19 -5.50
N ARG A 324 15.65 -4.39 -4.95
CA ARG A 324 16.28 -5.58 -5.53
C ARG A 324 15.35 -6.78 -5.46
N VAL A 325 15.30 -7.53 -6.55
CA VAL A 325 14.70 -8.87 -6.62
C VAL A 325 15.79 -9.87 -6.96
N SER A 326 15.89 -10.94 -6.18
CA SER A 326 16.88 -12.01 -6.40
C SER A 326 16.17 -13.36 -6.43
N THR A 327 16.52 -14.21 -7.39
CA THR A 327 16.11 -15.62 -7.41
C THR A 327 17.02 -16.40 -6.45
N VAL A 328 16.43 -17.23 -5.58
CA VAL A 328 17.13 -18.04 -4.59
C VAL A 328 17.20 -19.51 -5.02
N SER A 329 16.24 -19.98 -5.84
CA SER A 329 16.24 -21.35 -6.36
C SER A 329 16.09 -21.38 -7.88
N ASN A 330 16.61 -22.43 -8.54
CA ASN A 330 16.43 -22.65 -9.99
C ASN A 330 15.01 -23.07 -10.33
N ALA A 331 14.54 -22.61 -11.49
CA ALA A 331 13.18 -22.80 -12.00
C ALA A 331 12.88 -24.26 -12.51
N GLU A 332 13.78 -25.23 -12.34
CA GLU A 332 13.55 -26.61 -12.70
C GLU A 332 12.52 -27.33 -11.81
N SER A 333 12.33 -26.81 -10.60
CA SER A 333 11.22 -27.24 -9.73
C SER A 333 10.04 -26.26 -9.88
N ARG A 334 8.82 -26.76 -9.87
CA ARG A 334 7.58 -25.94 -9.85
C ARG A 334 7.47 -25.02 -8.62
N ILE A 335 8.56 -24.87 -7.87
CA ILE A 335 8.71 -24.01 -6.69
C ILE A 335 9.78 -22.97 -7.01
N ILE A 336 9.36 -21.70 -7.00
CA ILE A 336 10.23 -20.56 -7.31
C ILE A 336 10.33 -19.69 -6.05
N ILE A 337 11.55 -19.36 -5.65
CA ILE A 337 11.80 -18.58 -4.45
C ILE A 337 12.51 -17.28 -4.83
N TYR A 338 11.90 -16.16 -4.43
CA TYR A 338 12.47 -14.82 -4.63
C TYR A 338 12.71 -14.12 -3.30
N MET A 339 13.81 -13.37 -3.22
CA MET A 339 14.09 -12.45 -2.14
C MET A 339 13.93 -11.02 -2.66
N HIS A 340 13.12 -10.25 -1.96
CA HIS A 340 12.89 -8.84 -2.24
C HIS A 340 13.51 -7.97 -1.16
N ARG A 341 14.11 -6.87 -1.55
CA ARG A 341 14.71 -5.90 -0.63
C ARG A 341 14.38 -4.48 -1.09
N LEU A 342 13.95 -3.64 -0.16
CA LEU A 342 13.83 -2.21 -0.33
C LEU A 342 14.57 -1.51 0.81
N ARG A 343 15.43 -0.57 0.48
CA ARG A 343 16.16 0.25 1.46
C ARG A 343 16.11 1.72 1.10
N HIS A 344 16.06 2.56 2.13
CA HIS A 344 16.33 3.98 2.00
C HIS A 344 17.84 4.21 1.96
N ILE A 345 18.30 5.00 0.98
CA ILE A 345 19.70 5.42 0.89
C ILE A 345 19.81 6.74 1.64
N ARG A 346 20.44 6.72 2.81
CA ARG A 346 20.69 7.95 3.57
C ARG A 346 21.84 8.71 2.93
N HIS A 347 21.56 9.75 2.16
CA HIS A 347 22.54 10.71 1.73
C HIS A 347 22.55 11.92 2.68
N THR A 348 23.71 12.22 3.25
CA THR A 348 24.00 13.47 3.94
C THR A 348 24.30 14.55 2.89
N GLY A 349 23.28 15.17 2.29
CA GLY A 349 23.50 16.22 1.29
C GLY A 349 22.20 16.76 0.63
N GLN A 350 22.24 17.98 0.19
CA GLN A 350 21.15 18.84 -0.26
C GLN A 350 20.16 18.24 -1.28
N ARG A 351 18.87 18.49 -1.06
CA ARG A 351 17.75 18.12 -1.97
C ARG A 351 17.69 19.03 -3.20
N SER A 352 17.70 18.44 -4.39
CA SER A 352 17.29 19.11 -5.63
C SER A 352 15.90 18.64 -6.08
N ARG A 353 15.04 19.58 -6.52
CA ARG A 353 13.67 19.29 -7.01
C ARG A 353 13.71 18.89 -8.48
N LEU A 354 13.24 17.69 -8.84
CA LEU A 354 13.13 17.24 -10.23
C LEU A 354 11.88 16.38 -10.49
N ARG A 355 11.50 16.19 -11.77
CA ARG A 355 10.28 15.48 -12.24
C ARG A 355 10.37 13.97 -12.00
N ARG A 356 9.22 13.33 -11.71
CA ARG A 356 9.09 11.90 -11.36
C ARG A 356 8.41 11.11 -12.48
N GLU A 357 9.05 10.06 -12.93
CA GLU A 357 8.45 8.96 -13.69
C GLU A 357 8.76 7.64 -12.95
N ASN A 358 7.83 6.68 -12.97
CA ASN A 358 8.03 5.39 -12.32
C ASN A 358 8.51 4.36 -13.35
N ILE A 359 9.61 3.69 -13.07
CA ILE A 359 10.10 2.55 -13.83
C ILE A 359 9.94 1.29 -12.98
N PHE A 360 9.35 0.26 -13.57
CA PHE A 360 9.13 -1.02 -12.93
C PHE A 360 10.14 -2.03 -13.45
N LEU A 361 10.77 -2.75 -12.51
CA LEU A 361 11.71 -3.81 -12.82
C LEU A 361 10.96 -5.13 -12.91
N HIS A 362 11.08 -5.77 -14.06
CA HIS A 362 10.61 -7.12 -14.27
C HIS A 362 11.81 -8.03 -14.51
N ARG A 363 11.78 -9.21 -13.92
CA ARG A 363 12.70 -10.26 -14.25
C ARG A 363 11.95 -11.40 -14.95
N TYR A 364 12.44 -11.76 -16.11
CA TYR A 364 11.98 -12.92 -16.86
C TYR A 364 12.77 -14.16 -16.43
N SER A 365 12.07 -15.23 -16.13
CA SER A 365 12.64 -16.57 -16.05
C SER A 365 12.30 -17.34 -17.33
N PRO A 366 13.14 -18.30 -17.77
CA PRO A 366 12.84 -19.10 -18.92
C PRO A 366 11.52 -19.88 -18.75
N TRP A 367 11.00 -20.37 -19.87
CA TRP A 367 9.75 -21.12 -19.91
C TRP A 367 9.76 -22.30 -18.94
N ILE A 368 8.69 -22.44 -18.14
CA ILE A 368 8.41 -23.60 -17.31
C ILE A 368 7.17 -24.31 -17.87
N GLY A 369 7.27 -25.61 -18.16
CA GLY A 369 6.20 -26.44 -18.72
C GLY A 369 5.97 -27.70 -17.91
#